data_115115da645c57c9eb99ae485dcad935
#
_entry.id   115115da645c57c9eb99ae485dcad935
#
_cell.length_a   1.000
_cell.length_b   1.000
_cell.length_c   1.000
_cell.angle_alpha   90.00
_cell.angle_beta   90.00
_cell.angle_gamma   90.00
#
_symmetry.space_group_name_H-M   'P 1'
#
loop_
_entity.id
_entity.type
_entity.pdbx_description
1 polymer ?
#
loop_
_entity_poly.entity_id
_entity_poly.type
_entity_poly.pdbx_seq_one_letter_code
_entity_poly.pdbx_strand_id
1 'polypeptide(L)'
;DTLPTATVEASTAPTEVPTAAPTATEPPAEQATTAPVSTDTEYHDDQIDIVLTTMRVENTTVYVADVQIADISLLKTALAGNTYARNLTETTSVQATNAGAILAINGDYYGAQERGYVLRNGVLYRASAQSGTDALVIGADGNFRIITEGETSADTLVREGAWQVLTFGPALVKDGQVTVSSSDEVGRAMTSNPRTAIGQISEAVSY
;
A
#
# COMPACT_ATOMS: atom_id res chain seq x y z
N ASP A 1 -23.47 -80.29 -7.47
CA ASP A 1 -22.65 -80.82 -8.56
C ASP A 1 -21.33 -80.04 -8.62
N THR A 2 -20.32 -80.83 -8.28
CA THR A 2 -18.89 -80.70 -8.56
C THR A 2 -18.17 -79.36 -8.51
N LEU A 3 -17.48 -79.15 -7.42
CA LEU A 3 -16.30 -78.28 -7.33
C LEU A 3 -15.12 -78.86 -8.11
N PRO A 4 -14.25 -78.03 -8.70
CA PRO A 4 -12.88 -78.40 -8.96
C PRO A 4 -11.88 -77.79 -7.98
N THR A 5 -10.95 -78.62 -7.68
CA THR A 5 -9.76 -78.63 -6.87
C THR A 5 -8.84 -77.41 -7.11
N ALA A 6 -8.34 -76.83 -5.97
CA ALA A 6 -7.28 -75.83 -5.95
C ALA A 6 -5.90 -76.47 -6.22
N THR A 7 -5.15 -75.89 -7.14
CA THR A 7 -3.72 -76.19 -7.32
C THR A 7 -2.90 -75.10 -6.63
N VAL A 8 -2.02 -75.49 -5.71
CA VAL A 8 -1.09 -74.58 -5.00
C VAL A 8 0.16 -74.45 -5.85
N GLU A 9 0.46 -73.26 -6.31
CA GLU A 9 1.75 -72.90 -6.89
C GLU A 9 2.65 -72.20 -5.87
N ALA A 10 3.91 -72.59 -5.87
CA ALA A 10 4.92 -72.21 -4.90
C ALA A 10 5.32 -70.74 -5.07
N SER A 11 5.30 -70.00 -3.93
CA SER A 11 5.80 -68.65 -3.80
C SER A 11 7.34 -68.62 -3.81
N THR A 12 7.91 -67.92 -4.76
CA THR A 12 9.34 -67.52 -4.76
C THR A 12 9.46 -66.18 -4.02
N ALA A 13 10.27 -66.13 -2.98
CA ALA A 13 10.56 -64.97 -2.20
C ALA A 13 11.25 -63.88 -3.07
N PRO A 14 10.90 -62.58 -2.90
CA PRO A 14 11.63 -61.50 -3.54
C PRO A 14 12.91 -61.18 -2.76
N THR A 15 14.01 -61.05 -3.50
CA THR A 15 15.33 -60.59 -3.04
C THR A 15 15.22 -59.13 -2.63
N GLU A 16 15.60 -58.83 -1.39
CA GLU A 16 15.70 -57.45 -0.88
C GLU A 16 16.78 -56.66 -1.63
N VAL A 17 16.38 -55.55 -2.23
CA VAL A 17 17.28 -54.53 -2.76
C VAL A 17 17.62 -53.57 -1.61
N PRO A 18 18.88 -53.24 -1.32
CA PRO A 18 19.21 -52.31 -0.25
C PRO A 18 18.66 -50.89 -0.55
N THR A 19 17.74 -50.43 0.25
CA THR A 19 17.24 -49.06 0.26
C THR A 19 18.35 -48.13 0.69
N ALA A 20 18.78 -47.23 -0.20
CA ALA A 20 19.70 -46.15 0.13
C ALA A 20 19.10 -45.25 1.24
N ALA A 21 19.88 -44.95 2.25
CA ALA A 21 19.49 -44.05 3.33
C ALA A 21 19.14 -42.65 2.76
N PRO A 22 18.10 -41.97 3.29
CA PRO A 22 17.80 -40.59 2.85
C PRO A 22 18.96 -39.69 3.23
N THR A 23 19.49 -39.00 2.22
CA THR A 23 20.44 -37.88 2.39
C THR A 23 19.73 -36.79 3.21
N ALA A 24 20.28 -36.46 4.36
CA ALA A 24 19.80 -35.35 5.17
C ALA A 24 19.87 -34.05 4.33
N THR A 25 18.71 -33.49 3.99
CA THR A 25 18.63 -32.15 3.41
C THR A 25 19.00 -31.18 4.50
N GLU A 26 20.10 -30.45 4.29
CA GLU A 26 20.53 -29.35 5.14
C GLU A 26 19.39 -28.33 5.22
N PRO A 27 18.96 -27.87 6.42
CA PRO A 27 17.92 -26.86 6.52
C PRO A 27 18.38 -25.60 5.78
N PRO A 28 17.47 -24.85 5.11
CA PRO A 28 17.81 -23.59 4.47
C PRO A 28 18.52 -22.70 5.49
N ALA A 29 19.66 -22.12 5.10
CA ALA A 29 20.35 -21.14 5.93
C ALA A 29 19.38 -20.02 6.29
N GLU A 30 19.13 -19.84 7.57
CA GLU A 30 18.37 -18.71 8.11
C GLU A 30 19.08 -17.44 7.64
N GLN A 31 18.46 -16.69 6.72
CA GLN A 31 18.96 -15.38 6.33
C GLN A 31 18.96 -14.52 7.59
N ALA A 32 20.15 -14.13 8.03
CA ALA A 32 20.28 -13.20 9.14
C ALA A 32 19.60 -11.88 8.75
N THR A 33 18.42 -11.62 9.32
CA THR A 33 17.77 -10.32 9.21
C THR A 33 18.68 -9.30 9.88
N THR A 34 19.18 -8.36 9.11
CA THR A 34 19.95 -7.23 9.62
C THR A 34 19.02 -6.39 10.50
N ALA A 35 19.48 -6.00 11.69
CA ALA A 35 18.70 -5.12 12.56
C ALA A 35 18.42 -3.80 11.81
N PRO A 36 17.21 -3.24 11.93
CA PRO A 36 16.87 -2.01 11.25
C PRO A 36 17.77 -0.85 11.69
N VAL A 37 18.17 -0.03 10.73
CA VAL A 37 18.87 1.23 10.98
C VAL A 37 17.82 2.33 11.09
N SER A 38 17.82 3.07 12.18
CA SER A 38 16.89 4.20 12.39
C SER A 38 17.65 5.39 12.96
N THR A 39 17.54 6.52 12.27
CA THR A 39 18.07 7.83 12.66
C THR A 39 16.94 8.87 12.59
N ASP A 40 17.24 10.14 12.82
CA ASP A 40 16.27 11.23 12.68
C ASP A 40 15.87 11.49 11.21
N THR A 41 16.66 11.02 10.25
CA THR A 41 16.47 11.30 8.82
C THR A 41 16.46 10.06 7.93
N GLU A 42 16.72 8.89 8.46
CA GLU A 42 16.81 7.66 7.67
C GLU A 42 16.23 6.48 8.44
N TYR A 43 15.55 5.60 7.71
CA TYR A 43 15.12 4.30 8.20
C TYR A 43 15.34 3.25 7.10
N HIS A 44 15.98 2.15 7.47
CA HIS A 44 16.27 1.04 6.55
C HIS A 44 16.05 -0.29 7.26
N ASP A 45 15.25 -1.15 6.65
CA ASP A 45 15.13 -2.57 6.97
C ASP A 45 14.98 -3.39 5.69
N ASP A 46 14.64 -4.66 5.80
CA ASP A 46 14.51 -5.57 4.64
C ASP A 46 13.34 -5.22 3.72
N GLN A 47 12.40 -4.37 4.14
CA GLN A 47 11.15 -4.07 3.44
C GLN A 47 10.93 -2.58 3.17
N ILE A 48 11.56 -1.72 3.94
CA ILE A 48 11.32 -0.27 3.91
C ILE A 48 12.65 0.47 3.87
N ASP A 49 12.76 1.39 2.94
CA ASP A 49 13.84 2.36 2.85
C ASP A 49 13.24 3.77 2.85
N ILE A 50 13.65 4.62 3.78
CA ILE A 50 13.18 6.00 3.91
C ILE A 50 14.36 6.93 4.09
N VAL A 51 14.43 7.97 3.25
CA VAL A 51 15.37 9.07 3.41
C VAL A 51 14.61 10.38 3.47
N LEU A 52 14.79 11.15 4.55
CA LEU A 52 14.19 12.45 4.76
C LEU A 52 15.19 13.56 4.44
N THR A 53 14.88 14.37 3.45
CA THR A 53 15.66 15.54 3.06
C THR A 53 14.93 16.82 3.42
N THR A 54 15.66 17.77 3.98
CA THR A 54 15.13 19.13 4.24
C THR A 54 15.81 20.12 3.31
N MET A 55 15.01 20.93 2.63
CA MET A 55 15.52 21.99 1.77
C MET A 55 14.76 23.29 2.02
N ARG A 56 15.37 24.40 1.61
CA ARG A 56 14.72 25.71 1.66
C ARG A 56 14.60 26.26 0.24
N VAL A 57 13.36 26.53 -0.15
CA VAL A 57 13.03 27.16 -1.44
C VAL A 57 12.40 28.51 -1.13
N GLU A 58 13.10 29.59 -1.48
CA GLU A 58 12.73 30.96 -1.09
C GLU A 58 12.48 31.08 0.42
N ASN A 59 11.23 31.37 0.83
CA ASN A 59 10.85 31.50 2.24
C ASN A 59 10.16 30.23 2.80
N THR A 60 10.14 29.13 2.03
CA THR A 60 9.45 27.90 2.41
C THR A 60 10.47 26.82 2.78
N THR A 61 10.27 26.18 3.93
CA THR A 61 10.97 24.94 4.26
C THR A 61 10.19 23.78 3.68
N VAL A 62 10.87 22.91 2.94
CA VAL A 62 10.31 21.71 2.28
C VAL A 62 10.97 20.49 2.88
N TYR A 63 10.16 19.58 3.37
CA TYR A 63 10.57 18.24 3.80
C TYR A 63 10.18 17.26 2.71
N VAL A 64 11.14 16.50 2.22
CA VAL A 64 10.91 15.46 1.22
C VAL A 64 11.27 14.12 1.83
N ALA A 65 10.33 13.22 1.93
CA ALA A 65 10.58 11.83 2.25
C ALA A 65 10.61 11.02 0.95
N ASP A 66 11.75 10.47 0.61
CA ASP A 66 11.87 9.42 -0.39
C ASP A 66 11.61 8.09 0.29
N VAL A 67 10.62 7.36 -0.20
CA VAL A 67 10.11 6.14 0.45
C VAL A 67 10.09 5.01 -0.57
N GLN A 68 10.80 3.94 -0.28
CA GLN A 68 10.75 2.70 -1.03
C GLN A 68 10.20 1.60 -0.12
N ILE A 69 9.23 0.86 -0.60
CA ILE A 69 8.59 -0.23 0.13
C ILE A 69 8.56 -1.48 -0.74
N ALA A 70 8.81 -2.64 -0.14
CA ALA A 70 8.81 -3.91 -0.84
C ALA A 70 7.38 -4.38 -1.21
N ASP A 71 6.38 -3.96 -0.42
CA ASP A 71 4.98 -4.36 -0.62
C ASP A 71 4.04 -3.19 -0.30
N ILE A 72 3.03 -2.99 -1.15
CA ILE A 72 2.08 -1.88 -1.00
C ILE A 72 1.26 -1.97 0.29
N SER A 73 1.10 -3.12 0.89
CA SER A 73 0.41 -3.28 2.17
C SER A 73 1.10 -2.58 3.34
N LEU A 74 2.35 -2.15 3.16
CA LEU A 74 3.09 -1.32 4.10
C LEU A 74 2.64 0.15 4.06
N LEU A 75 2.08 0.61 2.92
CA LEU A 75 1.46 1.93 2.81
C LEU A 75 -0.01 1.86 3.26
N LYS A 76 -0.27 2.31 4.48
CA LYS A 76 -1.59 2.22 5.13
C LYS A 76 -2.19 3.59 5.38
N THR A 77 -3.50 3.65 5.43
CA THR A 77 -4.23 4.79 6.01
C THR A 77 -4.77 4.42 7.38
N ALA A 78 -4.60 5.31 8.35
CA ALA A 78 -5.23 5.22 9.66
C ALA A 78 -6.42 6.17 9.74
N LEU A 79 -7.46 5.78 10.44
CA LEU A 79 -8.64 6.60 10.70
C LEU A 79 -8.57 7.16 12.12
N ALA A 80 -9.02 8.39 12.32
CA ALA A 80 -9.11 8.98 13.65
C ALA A 80 -9.92 8.09 14.60
N GLY A 81 -9.36 7.77 15.76
CA GLY A 81 -9.97 6.84 16.71
C GLY A 81 -10.21 5.43 16.15
N ASN A 82 -9.47 5.00 15.14
CA ASN A 82 -9.66 3.74 14.43
C ASN A 82 -11.09 3.51 13.90
N THR A 83 -11.83 4.60 13.61
CA THR A 83 -13.23 4.51 13.25
C THR A 83 -13.53 5.38 12.03
N TYR A 84 -14.24 4.82 11.04
CA TYR A 84 -14.80 5.62 9.97
C TYR A 84 -15.98 6.45 10.52
N ALA A 85 -15.78 7.76 10.65
CA ALA A 85 -16.79 8.67 11.17
C ALA A 85 -16.68 10.05 10.52
N ARG A 86 -17.77 10.83 10.62
CA ARG A 86 -17.79 12.24 10.21
C ARG A 86 -17.29 13.13 11.34
N ASN A 87 -16.52 14.16 10.96
CA ASN A 87 -16.04 15.20 11.87
C ASN A 87 -15.23 14.67 13.08
N LEU A 88 -14.77 13.45 13.01
CA LEU A 88 -13.81 12.91 13.97
C LEU A 88 -12.40 13.31 13.53
N THR A 89 -11.67 13.96 14.40
CA THR A 89 -10.31 14.43 14.13
C THR A 89 -9.34 13.93 15.20
N GLU A 90 -8.15 13.62 14.77
CA GLU A 90 -7.05 13.23 15.63
C GLU A 90 -5.76 13.73 14.99
N THR A 91 -4.74 14.05 15.78
CA THR A 91 -3.48 14.50 15.20
C THR A 91 -2.75 13.38 14.49
N THR A 92 -2.05 13.68 13.39
CA THR A 92 -1.26 12.70 12.65
C THR A 92 -0.27 11.96 13.54
N SER A 93 0.35 12.65 14.50
CA SER A 93 1.31 12.04 15.44
C SER A 93 0.66 10.99 16.35
N VAL A 94 -0.56 11.24 16.83
CA VAL A 94 -1.30 10.26 17.65
C VAL A 94 -1.70 9.05 16.82
N GLN A 95 -2.23 9.28 15.61
CA GLN A 95 -2.56 8.18 14.71
C GLN A 95 -1.33 7.35 14.32
N ALA A 96 -0.19 8.02 14.05
CA ALA A 96 1.07 7.36 13.75
C ALA A 96 1.52 6.45 14.91
N THR A 97 1.49 6.97 16.13
CA THR A 97 1.84 6.20 17.34
C THR A 97 0.92 4.99 17.51
N ASN A 98 -0.39 5.19 17.38
CA ASN A 98 -1.38 4.12 17.54
C ASN A 98 -1.26 3.03 16.46
N ALA A 99 -0.84 3.42 15.25
CA ALA A 99 -0.62 2.51 14.13
C ALA A 99 0.76 1.86 14.11
N GLY A 100 1.69 2.29 14.98
CA GLY A 100 3.09 1.87 14.95
C GLY A 100 3.81 2.30 13.66
N ALA A 101 3.44 3.45 13.09
CA ALA A 101 4.01 3.92 11.84
C ALA A 101 5.41 4.50 12.04
N ILE A 102 6.31 4.20 11.11
CA ILE A 102 7.68 4.75 11.06
C ILE A 102 7.63 6.19 10.55
N LEU A 103 6.81 6.45 9.54
CA LEU A 103 6.57 7.76 8.93
C LEU A 103 5.07 7.95 8.75
N ALA A 104 4.58 9.16 8.94
CA ALA A 104 3.18 9.50 8.67
C ALA A 104 3.03 10.93 8.18
N ILE A 105 2.07 11.11 7.26
CA ILE A 105 1.61 12.42 6.80
C ILE A 105 0.08 12.48 6.95
N ASN A 106 -0.48 13.68 6.95
CA ASN A 106 -1.93 13.81 6.88
C ASN A 106 -2.46 13.39 5.50
N GLY A 107 -3.62 12.75 5.48
CA GLY A 107 -4.34 12.41 4.26
C GLY A 107 -5.41 13.46 3.90
N ASP A 108 -6.47 13.00 3.22
CA ASP A 108 -7.63 13.81 2.90
C ASP A 108 -8.54 14.04 4.12
N TYR A 109 -9.44 14.99 3.97
CA TYR A 109 -10.41 15.36 5.02
C TYR A 109 -11.81 14.76 4.75
N TYR A 110 -11.86 13.49 4.40
CA TYR A 110 -13.09 12.78 4.03
C TYR A 110 -14.24 12.98 5.04
N GLY A 111 -13.91 13.14 6.31
CA GLY A 111 -14.89 13.28 7.39
C GLY A 111 -15.64 14.61 7.38
N ALA A 112 -15.10 15.66 6.77
CA ALA A 112 -15.76 16.95 6.56
C ALA A 112 -16.64 16.97 5.29
N GLN A 113 -16.48 15.99 4.40
CA GLN A 113 -17.19 15.90 3.13
C GLN A 113 -18.35 14.91 3.21
N GLU A 114 -19.43 15.19 2.49
CA GLU A 114 -20.59 14.28 2.36
C GLU A 114 -20.41 13.30 1.20
N ARG A 115 -19.61 13.69 0.21
CA ARG A 115 -19.32 12.95 -1.01
C ARG A 115 -17.80 12.78 -1.17
N GLY A 116 -17.42 12.07 -2.19
CA GLY A 116 -16.04 11.65 -2.47
C GLY A 116 -15.82 10.21 -2.05
N TYR A 117 -15.12 9.45 -2.86
CA TYR A 117 -14.84 8.04 -2.58
C TYR A 117 -13.93 7.92 -1.35
N VAL A 118 -14.26 6.97 -0.48
CA VAL A 118 -13.40 6.62 0.65
C VAL A 118 -13.15 5.13 0.60
N LEU A 119 -11.99 4.75 0.10
CA LEU A 119 -11.47 3.40 0.09
C LEU A 119 -10.13 3.40 0.81
N ARG A 120 -10.02 2.62 1.86
CA ARG A 120 -8.85 2.60 2.74
C ARG A 120 -8.42 1.18 3.01
N ASN A 121 -7.16 0.86 2.73
CA ASN A 121 -6.58 -0.47 2.95
C ASN A 121 -7.46 -1.57 2.33
N GLY A 122 -7.96 -1.36 1.10
CA GLY A 122 -8.83 -2.28 0.38
C GLY A 122 -10.29 -2.30 0.84
N VAL A 123 -10.67 -1.52 1.86
CA VAL A 123 -12.06 -1.48 2.37
C VAL A 123 -12.77 -0.22 1.86
N LEU A 124 -13.92 -0.41 1.22
CA LEU A 124 -14.78 0.68 0.74
C LEU A 124 -15.71 1.16 1.84
N TYR A 125 -15.54 2.41 2.26
CA TYR A 125 -16.38 3.07 3.29
C TYR A 125 -17.44 3.99 2.68
N ARG A 126 -17.15 4.63 1.55
CA ARG A 126 -18.10 5.53 0.87
C ARG A 126 -17.93 5.43 -0.65
N ALA A 127 -19.06 5.14 -1.32
CA ALA A 127 -19.14 4.98 -2.78
C ALA A 127 -19.77 6.18 -3.50
N SER A 128 -20.21 7.22 -2.78
CA SER A 128 -20.83 8.39 -3.39
C SER A 128 -19.77 9.32 -3.97
N ALA A 129 -19.77 9.49 -5.29
CA ALA A 129 -18.82 10.35 -5.97
C ALA A 129 -19.04 11.84 -5.66
N GLN A 130 -17.95 12.58 -5.60
CA GLN A 130 -17.93 14.03 -5.80
C GLN A 130 -17.52 14.30 -7.26
N SER A 131 -18.51 14.27 -8.15
CA SER A 131 -18.28 14.33 -9.59
C SER A 131 -17.41 15.52 -10.00
N GLY A 132 -16.48 15.26 -10.91
CA GLY A 132 -15.58 16.28 -11.44
C GLY A 132 -14.38 16.61 -10.54
N THR A 133 -14.18 15.88 -9.45
CA THR A 133 -13.02 16.06 -8.56
C THR A 133 -11.98 14.99 -8.85
N ASP A 134 -10.70 15.39 -8.89
CA ASP A 134 -9.60 14.44 -9.00
C ASP A 134 -9.49 13.58 -7.74
N ALA A 135 -9.25 12.30 -7.93
CA ALA A 135 -8.92 11.37 -6.87
C ALA A 135 -7.66 10.57 -7.20
N LEU A 136 -6.80 10.39 -6.22
CA LEU A 136 -5.66 9.49 -6.29
C LEU A 136 -6.13 8.08 -5.97
N VAL A 137 -5.93 7.17 -6.90
CA VAL A 137 -6.07 5.72 -6.71
C VAL A 137 -4.68 5.12 -6.59
N ILE A 138 -4.45 4.39 -5.52
CA ILE A 138 -3.27 3.55 -5.32
C ILE A 138 -3.74 2.11 -5.48
N GLY A 139 -3.20 1.41 -6.48
CA GLY A 139 -3.54 0.01 -6.76
C GLY A 139 -2.86 -0.96 -5.79
N ALA A 140 -3.38 -2.18 -5.70
CA ALA A 140 -2.71 -3.27 -5.00
C ALA A 140 -1.37 -3.67 -5.65
N ASP A 141 -1.16 -3.27 -6.90
CA ASP A 141 0.10 -3.37 -7.63
C ASP A 141 1.12 -2.27 -7.26
N GLY A 142 0.76 -1.35 -6.35
CA GLY A 142 1.59 -0.22 -5.94
C GLY A 142 1.57 0.97 -6.88
N ASN A 143 0.88 0.91 -8.01
CA ASN A 143 0.86 2.01 -8.97
C ASN A 143 -0.17 3.09 -8.62
N PHE A 144 0.22 4.34 -8.86
CA PHE A 144 -0.61 5.52 -8.65
C PHE A 144 -1.34 5.88 -9.95
N ARG A 145 -2.61 6.20 -9.83
CA ARG A 145 -3.45 6.63 -10.94
C ARG A 145 -4.36 7.78 -10.50
N ILE A 146 -4.43 8.82 -11.31
CA ILE A 146 -5.38 9.92 -11.11
C ILE A 146 -6.64 9.63 -11.92
N ILE A 147 -7.79 9.70 -11.28
CA ILE A 147 -9.10 9.58 -11.92
C ILE A 147 -9.95 10.80 -11.62
N THR A 148 -10.99 11.02 -12.43
CA THR A 148 -12.07 11.95 -12.10
C THR A 148 -13.21 11.17 -11.45
N GLU A 149 -13.60 11.55 -10.24
CA GLU A 149 -14.70 10.90 -9.55
C GLU A 149 -16.03 11.02 -10.32
N GLY A 150 -16.74 9.92 -10.40
CA GLY A 150 -17.99 9.80 -11.16
C GLY A 150 -17.81 9.21 -12.56
N GLU A 151 -16.60 9.25 -13.15
CA GLU A 151 -16.32 8.57 -14.43
C GLU A 151 -16.12 7.06 -14.23
N THR A 152 -15.48 6.68 -13.13
CA THR A 152 -15.33 5.27 -12.71
C THR A 152 -16.00 5.09 -11.37
N SER A 153 -16.85 4.07 -11.21
CA SER A 153 -17.52 3.82 -9.93
C SER A 153 -16.57 3.27 -8.87
N ALA A 154 -16.85 3.54 -7.59
CA ALA A 154 -16.07 3.00 -6.48
C ALA A 154 -16.06 1.46 -6.48
N ASP A 155 -17.18 0.80 -6.83
CA ASP A 155 -17.24 -0.66 -6.94
C ASP A 155 -16.36 -1.20 -8.07
N THR A 156 -16.19 -0.44 -9.14
CA THR A 156 -15.25 -0.80 -10.22
C THR A 156 -13.82 -0.71 -9.72
N LEU A 157 -13.46 0.36 -9.01
CA LEU A 157 -12.13 0.52 -8.43
C LEU A 157 -11.78 -0.63 -7.47
N VAL A 158 -12.76 -1.05 -6.63
CA VAL A 158 -12.57 -2.23 -5.75
C VAL A 158 -12.29 -3.50 -6.57
N ARG A 159 -13.05 -3.74 -7.63
CA ARG A 159 -12.85 -4.92 -8.50
C ARG A 159 -11.53 -4.88 -9.26
N GLU A 160 -11.01 -3.70 -9.55
CA GLU A 160 -9.71 -3.47 -10.18
C GLU A 160 -8.55 -3.56 -9.19
N GLY A 161 -8.81 -3.82 -7.91
CA GLY A 161 -7.79 -3.98 -6.87
C GLY A 161 -7.26 -2.67 -6.31
N ALA A 162 -8.08 -1.61 -6.25
CA ALA A 162 -7.68 -0.38 -5.57
C ALA A 162 -7.40 -0.66 -4.08
N TRP A 163 -6.24 -0.24 -3.61
CA TRP A 163 -5.82 -0.33 -2.22
C TRP A 163 -6.24 0.91 -1.42
N GLN A 164 -6.05 2.09 -2.01
CA GLN A 164 -6.44 3.38 -1.44
C GLN A 164 -7.13 4.22 -2.51
N VAL A 165 -8.12 5.03 -2.12
CA VAL A 165 -8.66 6.13 -2.94
C VAL A 165 -8.76 7.37 -2.06
N LEU A 166 -8.04 8.42 -2.42
CA LEU A 166 -7.91 9.67 -1.67
C LEU A 166 -8.35 10.85 -2.54
N THR A 167 -9.16 11.73 -1.97
CA THR A 167 -9.69 12.91 -2.68
C THR A 167 -9.36 14.18 -1.90
N PHE A 168 -8.42 15.00 -2.35
CA PHE A 168 -7.95 16.15 -1.58
C PHE A 168 -7.47 17.38 -2.36
N GLY A 169 -7.33 17.36 -3.63
CA GLY A 169 -6.87 18.51 -4.40
C GLY A 169 -6.73 18.16 -5.86
N PRO A 170 -6.32 19.10 -6.74
CA PRO A 170 -6.05 18.76 -8.10
C PRO A 170 -4.79 17.91 -8.21
N ALA A 171 -4.70 17.10 -9.25
CA ALA A 171 -3.45 16.50 -9.65
C ALA A 171 -2.44 17.59 -9.97
N LEU A 172 -1.27 17.57 -9.33
CA LEU A 172 -0.20 18.56 -9.58
C LEU A 172 0.62 18.20 -10.81
N VAL A 173 0.86 16.89 -10.97
CA VAL A 173 1.61 16.31 -12.08
C VAL A 173 0.88 15.06 -12.55
N LYS A 174 0.70 14.93 -13.85
CA LYS A 174 0.14 13.74 -14.49
C LYS A 174 0.97 13.41 -15.72
N ASP A 175 1.38 12.16 -15.86
CA ASP A 175 2.21 11.69 -16.99
C ASP A 175 3.48 12.54 -17.20
N GLY A 176 4.12 12.93 -16.08
CA GLY A 176 5.31 13.79 -16.10
C GLY A 176 5.08 15.26 -16.45
N GLN A 177 3.82 15.67 -16.64
CA GLN A 177 3.46 17.04 -16.98
C GLN A 177 2.79 17.76 -15.81
N VAL A 178 3.17 19.01 -15.56
CA VAL A 178 2.49 19.88 -14.58
C VAL A 178 1.08 20.18 -15.10
N THR A 179 0.07 19.87 -14.29
CA THR A 179 -1.35 20.01 -14.67
C THR A 179 -2.07 21.15 -13.99
N VAL A 180 -1.39 21.87 -13.09
CA VAL A 180 -1.96 23.00 -12.35
C VAL A 180 -1.32 24.33 -12.79
N SER A 181 -2.08 25.40 -12.65
CA SER A 181 -1.65 26.78 -12.87
C SER A 181 -1.90 27.63 -11.61
N SER A 182 -1.45 28.87 -11.60
CA SER A 182 -1.71 29.81 -10.51
C SER A 182 -3.20 30.18 -10.36
N SER A 183 -4.05 29.82 -11.31
CA SER A 183 -5.51 30.04 -11.26
C SER A 183 -6.27 28.86 -10.63
N ASP A 184 -5.62 27.72 -10.43
CA ASP A 184 -6.26 26.56 -9.81
C ASP A 184 -6.40 26.76 -8.30
N GLU A 185 -7.62 26.77 -7.81
CA GLU A 185 -7.91 27.00 -6.40
C GLU A 185 -7.96 25.69 -5.62
N VAL A 186 -7.11 25.55 -4.64
CA VAL A 186 -7.11 24.44 -3.70
C VAL A 186 -7.23 25.03 -2.30
N GLY A 187 -8.46 25.32 -1.88
CA GLY A 187 -8.75 25.76 -0.53
C GLY A 187 -7.74 26.79 0.02
N ARG A 188 -7.77 28.01 -0.45
CA ARG A 188 -6.80 29.09 -0.13
C ARG A 188 -5.39 28.84 -0.70
N ALA A 189 -5.28 28.27 -1.89
CA ALA A 189 -4.00 27.97 -2.53
C ALA A 189 -3.07 29.19 -2.65
N MET A 190 -3.64 30.37 -2.84
CA MET A 190 -2.90 31.63 -2.96
C MET A 190 -2.44 32.24 -1.63
N THR A 191 -2.75 31.61 -0.50
CA THR A 191 -2.26 32.05 0.82
C THR A 191 -1.14 31.16 1.31
N SER A 192 -0.21 31.73 2.11
CA SER A 192 0.85 30.95 2.73
C SER A 192 0.25 30.01 3.77
N ASN A 193 0.32 28.72 3.52
CA ASN A 193 -0.14 27.66 4.40
C ASN A 193 0.78 26.45 4.30
N PRO A 194 0.90 25.64 5.34
CA PRO A 194 1.50 24.31 5.22
C PRO A 194 0.75 23.48 4.16
N ARG A 195 1.49 22.69 3.40
CA ARG A 195 0.97 21.81 2.36
C ARG A 195 1.58 20.43 2.51
N THR A 196 0.80 19.42 2.19
CA THR A 196 1.25 18.03 2.07
C THR A 196 0.94 17.55 0.68
N ALA A 197 1.88 16.84 0.08
CA ALA A 197 1.71 16.20 -1.21
C ALA A 197 2.24 14.75 -1.15
N ILE A 198 1.72 13.91 -2.01
CA ILE A 198 2.22 12.57 -2.25
C ILE A 198 2.36 12.37 -3.75
N GLY A 199 3.40 11.66 -4.17
CA GLY A 199 3.63 11.37 -5.58
C GLY A 199 4.40 10.06 -5.73
N GLN A 200 4.33 9.48 -6.92
CA GLN A 200 5.11 8.33 -7.33
C GLN A 200 6.16 8.79 -8.35
N ILE A 201 7.41 8.41 -8.12
CA ILE A 201 8.55 8.81 -8.99
C ILE A 201 8.73 7.79 -10.12
N SER A 202 8.51 6.51 -9.84
CA SER A 202 8.63 5.41 -10.81
C SER A 202 7.49 4.41 -10.63
N GLU A 203 7.17 3.66 -11.68
CA GLU A 203 6.21 2.57 -11.58
C GLU A 203 6.67 1.52 -10.58
N ALA A 204 5.73 0.89 -9.90
CA ALA A 204 6.01 -0.23 -9.02
C ALA A 204 6.52 -1.42 -9.86
N VAL A 205 7.59 -2.04 -9.40
CA VAL A 205 8.15 -3.24 -10.02
C VAL A 205 7.56 -4.45 -9.30
N SER A 206 6.78 -5.25 -10.02
CA SER A 206 6.37 -6.57 -9.55
C SER A 206 7.52 -7.56 -9.78
N TYR A 207 7.98 -8.21 -8.73
CA TYR A 207 8.93 -9.32 -8.80
C TYR A 207 8.19 -10.66 -8.72
#